data_35c917a74730c4ba3aff8faee91d4c8c
#
_entry.id   35c917a74730c4ba3aff8faee91d4c8c
#
_cell.length_a   1.000
_cell.length_b   1.000
_cell.length_c   1.000
_cell.angle_alpha   90.00
_cell.angle_beta   90.00
_cell.angle_gamma   90.00
#
_symmetry.space_group_name_H-M   'P 1'
#
loop_
_entity.id
_entity.type
_entity.pdbx_description
1 polymer ?
#
loop_
_entity_poly.entity_id
_entity_poly.type
_entity_poly.pdbx_seq_one_letter_code
_entity_poly.pdbx_strand_id
1 'polypeptide(L)'
;MKLENEFTVDTSIDEAWKALNDLERVTPCLPGAQLTAEVGDEYEGTMTVKMGPVTQKYNGTVKIEDADESAHRAVIRADGKDARGQGTASATITSTLSEQDGGVHVRVETDMQLTGRVAQFGRGMHKEVASKIMGRFADCLEKELF
;
A
#
# COMPACT_ATOMS: atom_id res chain seq x y z
N MET A 1 -11.58 4.96 8.41
CA MET A 1 -10.85 6.19 8.02
C MET A 1 -10.43 6.07 6.58
N LYS A 2 -10.67 7.10 5.80
CA LYS A 2 -10.32 7.12 4.38
C LYS A 2 -9.15 8.06 4.14
N LEU A 3 -8.16 7.58 3.39
CA LEU A 3 -7.00 8.35 2.99
C LEU A 3 -6.88 8.32 1.46
N GLU A 4 -6.50 9.44 0.87
CA GLU A 4 -6.28 9.55 -0.57
C GLU A 4 -4.87 10.02 -0.84
N ASN A 5 -4.22 9.36 -1.78
CA ASN A 5 -2.88 9.71 -2.23
C ASN A 5 -2.81 9.64 -3.74
N GLU A 6 -1.93 10.42 -4.32
CA GLU A 6 -1.71 10.43 -5.76
C GLU A 6 -0.21 10.53 -6.04
N PHE A 7 0.21 9.89 -7.11
CA PHE A 7 1.57 10.06 -7.62
C PHE A 7 1.60 9.76 -9.11
N THR A 8 2.69 10.12 -9.75
CA THR A 8 2.90 9.84 -11.17
C THR A 8 4.15 9.00 -11.35
N VAL A 9 4.14 8.16 -12.37
CA VAL A 9 5.30 7.37 -12.78
C VAL A 9 5.53 7.54 -14.27
N ASP A 10 6.80 7.56 -14.66
CA ASP A 10 7.21 7.80 -16.05
C ASP A 10 7.40 6.47 -16.77
N THR A 11 6.28 5.86 -17.14
CA THR A 11 6.26 4.60 -17.88
C THR A 11 4.93 4.49 -18.64
N SER A 12 4.77 3.43 -19.43
CA SER A 12 3.50 3.16 -20.09
C SER A 12 2.47 2.64 -19.10
N ILE A 13 1.18 2.80 -19.42
CA ILE A 13 0.12 2.31 -18.55
C ILE A 13 0.14 0.78 -18.44
N ASP A 14 0.52 0.08 -19.52
CA ASP A 14 0.64 -1.38 -19.48
C ASP A 14 1.73 -1.84 -18.51
N GLU A 15 2.88 -1.18 -18.54
CA GLU A 15 3.99 -1.51 -17.62
C GLU A 15 3.63 -1.17 -16.18
N ALA A 16 3.01 -0.02 -15.94
CA ALA A 16 2.55 0.37 -14.62
C ALA A 16 1.51 -0.61 -14.07
N TRP A 17 0.55 -1.00 -14.91
CA TRP A 17 -0.49 -1.95 -14.53
C TRP A 17 0.10 -3.30 -14.13
N LYS A 18 0.99 -3.83 -14.94
CA LYS A 18 1.66 -5.12 -14.65
C LYS A 18 2.45 -5.06 -13.34
N ALA A 19 3.23 -3.99 -13.16
CA ALA A 19 4.06 -3.85 -11.97
C ALA A 19 3.22 -3.70 -10.70
N LEU A 20 2.20 -2.84 -10.72
CA LEU A 20 1.38 -2.56 -9.55
C LEU A 20 0.46 -3.71 -9.15
N ASN A 21 0.24 -4.68 -10.04
CA ASN A 21 -0.50 -5.90 -9.74
C ASN A 21 0.41 -7.07 -9.38
N ASP A 22 1.70 -6.85 -9.31
CA ASP A 22 2.67 -7.87 -8.92
C ASP A 22 3.22 -7.53 -7.54
N LEU A 23 2.62 -8.12 -6.52
CA LEU A 23 2.97 -7.82 -5.12
C LEU A 23 4.43 -8.16 -4.80
N GLU A 24 5.00 -9.18 -5.43
CA GLU A 24 6.41 -9.53 -5.22
C GLU A 24 7.35 -8.46 -5.76
N ARG A 25 6.97 -7.80 -6.87
CA ARG A 25 7.78 -6.74 -7.46
C ARG A 25 7.70 -5.43 -6.67
N VAL A 26 6.52 -5.06 -6.20
CA VAL A 26 6.31 -3.73 -5.61
C VAL A 26 6.55 -3.68 -4.11
N THR A 27 6.40 -4.79 -3.41
CA THR A 27 6.57 -4.80 -1.95
C THR A 27 7.94 -4.30 -1.49
N PRO A 28 9.07 -4.61 -2.17
CA PRO A 28 10.36 -4.05 -1.79
C PRO A 28 10.43 -2.52 -1.82
N CYS A 29 9.54 -1.88 -2.58
CA CYS A 29 9.45 -0.43 -2.63
C CYS A 29 8.58 0.18 -1.54
N LEU A 30 7.80 -0.64 -0.85
CA LEU A 30 6.92 -0.15 0.22
C LEU A 30 7.69 -0.15 1.55
N PRO A 31 7.98 1.03 2.13
CA PRO A 31 8.81 1.10 3.33
C PRO A 31 8.22 0.30 4.49
N GLY A 32 9.02 -0.56 5.08
CA GLY A 32 8.63 -1.37 6.23
C GLY A 32 7.89 -2.66 5.91
N ALA A 33 7.60 -2.92 4.65
CA ALA A 33 6.85 -4.10 4.23
C ALA A 33 7.77 -5.23 3.77
N GLN A 34 7.41 -6.47 4.11
CA GLN A 34 8.07 -7.68 3.63
C GLN A 34 7.03 -8.77 3.40
N LEU A 35 7.14 -9.48 2.28
CA LEU A 35 6.38 -10.70 2.07
C LEU A 35 7.17 -11.87 2.65
N THR A 36 6.51 -12.75 3.39
CA THR A 36 7.16 -13.88 4.06
C THR A 36 6.75 -15.21 3.49
N ALA A 37 5.56 -15.34 2.92
CA ALA A 37 5.08 -16.58 2.33
C ALA A 37 3.97 -16.31 1.32
N GLU A 38 3.80 -17.22 0.37
CA GLU A 38 2.66 -17.24 -0.53
C GLU A 38 1.79 -18.44 -0.16
N VAL A 39 0.51 -18.21 0.14
CA VAL A 39 -0.43 -19.24 0.57
C VAL A 39 -1.70 -19.13 -0.26
N GLY A 40 -1.85 -20.01 -1.27
CA GLY A 40 -2.97 -19.94 -2.17
C GLY A 40 -2.96 -18.64 -2.99
N ASP A 41 -4.03 -17.87 -2.92
CA ASP A 41 -4.17 -16.57 -3.59
C ASP A 41 -3.79 -15.38 -2.70
N GLU A 42 -3.23 -15.66 -1.53
CA GLU A 42 -2.82 -14.63 -0.57
C GLU A 42 -1.31 -14.66 -0.34
N TYR A 43 -0.78 -13.54 0.14
CA TYR A 43 0.56 -13.48 0.69
C TYR A 43 0.48 -13.21 2.17
N GLU A 44 1.36 -13.86 2.92
CA GLU A 44 1.64 -13.49 4.30
C GLU A 44 2.80 -12.50 4.30
N GLY A 45 2.77 -11.57 5.22
CA GLY A 45 3.82 -10.57 5.29
C GLY A 45 3.82 -9.80 6.60
N THR A 46 4.77 -8.89 6.68
CA THR A 46 4.91 -7.99 7.82
C THR A 46 4.95 -6.55 7.34
N MET A 47 4.46 -5.66 8.19
CA MET A 47 4.54 -4.22 7.94
C MET A 47 4.93 -3.51 9.23
N THR A 48 6.04 -2.77 9.18
CA THR A 48 6.49 -1.96 10.31
C THR A 48 6.14 -0.51 10.02
N VAL A 49 5.38 0.10 10.91
CA VAL A 49 4.93 1.49 10.77
C VAL A 49 5.47 2.31 11.93
N LYS A 50 6.06 3.45 11.60
CA LYS A 50 6.55 4.39 12.59
C LYS A 50 5.62 5.60 12.60
N MET A 51 4.99 5.83 13.74
CA MET A 51 4.03 6.92 13.90
C MET A 51 4.38 7.72 15.16
N GLY A 52 5.05 8.86 14.98
CA GLY A 52 5.59 9.63 16.07
C GLY A 52 6.57 8.79 16.90
N PRO A 53 6.40 8.73 18.24
CA PRO A 53 7.27 7.91 19.09
C PRO A 53 6.90 6.42 19.09
N VAL A 54 5.82 6.03 18.40
CA VAL A 54 5.33 4.65 18.38
C VAL A 54 5.80 3.93 17.13
N THR A 55 6.44 2.78 17.31
CA THR A 55 6.77 1.86 16.22
C THR A 55 5.95 0.61 16.42
N GLN A 56 5.21 0.21 15.40
CA GLN A 56 4.34 -0.96 15.48
C GLN A 56 4.60 -1.90 14.31
N LYS A 57 4.72 -3.19 14.61
CA LYS A 57 4.94 -4.21 13.61
C LYS A 57 3.69 -5.08 13.52
N TYR A 58 3.13 -5.17 12.32
CA TYR A 58 1.98 -6.01 12.01
C TYR A 58 2.41 -7.26 11.28
N ASN A 59 1.84 -8.39 11.66
CA ASN A 59 1.91 -9.63 10.91
C ASN A 59 0.54 -9.87 10.29
N GLY A 60 0.49 -10.19 9.02
CA GLY A 60 -0.81 -10.32 8.39
C GLY A 60 -0.78 -10.91 7.00
N THR A 61 -1.86 -10.65 6.30
CA THR A 61 -2.11 -11.15 4.95
C THR A 61 -2.45 -10.02 4.01
N VAL A 62 -2.13 -10.21 2.74
CA VAL A 62 -2.48 -9.29 1.67
C VAL A 62 -2.87 -10.08 0.43
N LYS A 63 -3.92 -9.63 -0.26
CA LYS A 63 -4.32 -10.24 -1.52
C LYS A 63 -4.93 -9.21 -2.45
N ILE A 64 -4.84 -9.48 -3.75
CA ILE A 64 -5.55 -8.72 -4.76
C ILE A 64 -6.96 -9.30 -4.85
N GLU A 65 -7.97 -8.55 -4.36
CA GLU A 65 -9.36 -8.99 -4.39
C GLU A 65 -9.99 -8.87 -5.77
N ASP A 66 -9.62 -7.83 -6.51
CA ASP A 66 -10.17 -7.55 -7.81
C ASP A 66 -9.14 -6.79 -8.65
N ALA A 67 -9.08 -7.12 -9.93
CA ALA A 67 -8.22 -6.43 -10.88
C ALA A 67 -8.97 -6.29 -12.19
N ASP A 68 -9.46 -5.09 -12.48
CA ASP A 68 -10.17 -4.76 -13.71
C ASP A 68 -9.20 -4.08 -14.67
N GLU A 69 -8.64 -4.85 -15.60
CA GLU A 69 -7.66 -4.33 -16.55
C GLU A 69 -8.25 -3.26 -17.47
N SER A 70 -9.50 -3.41 -17.88
CA SER A 70 -10.13 -2.45 -18.79
C SER A 70 -10.30 -1.06 -18.13
N ALA A 71 -10.54 -1.04 -16.84
CA ALA A 71 -10.66 0.20 -16.07
C ALA A 71 -9.33 0.61 -15.43
N HIS A 72 -8.29 -0.21 -15.51
CA HIS A 72 -7.02 -0.04 -14.82
C HIS A 72 -7.22 0.24 -13.33
N ARG A 73 -8.06 -0.58 -12.71
CA ARG A 73 -8.43 -0.43 -11.31
C ARG A 73 -8.22 -1.76 -10.58
N ALA A 74 -7.48 -1.70 -9.49
CA ALA A 74 -7.20 -2.87 -8.66
C ALA A 74 -7.62 -2.61 -7.22
N VAL A 75 -8.13 -3.63 -6.55
CA VAL A 75 -8.51 -3.58 -5.14
C VAL A 75 -7.68 -4.60 -4.38
N ILE A 76 -6.98 -4.12 -3.37
CA ILE A 76 -6.13 -4.94 -2.52
C ILE A 76 -6.71 -4.93 -1.11
N ARG A 77 -6.77 -6.11 -0.49
CA ARG A 77 -7.18 -6.26 0.91
C ARG A 77 -5.98 -6.65 1.74
N ALA A 78 -5.77 -5.94 2.85
CA ALA A 78 -4.72 -6.24 3.81
C ALA A 78 -5.30 -6.32 5.21
N ASP A 79 -4.89 -7.33 5.98
CA ASP A 79 -5.29 -7.52 7.36
C ASP A 79 -4.06 -7.86 8.19
N GLY A 80 -3.94 -7.25 9.36
CA GLY A 80 -2.79 -7.49 10.21
C GLY A 80 -3.11 -7.39 11.70
N LYS A 81 -2.27 -8.04 12.48
CA LYS A 81 -2.29 -7.97 13.94
C LYS A 81 -0.94 -7.52 14.42
N ASP A 82 -0.90 -6.65 15.41
CA ASP A 82 0.35 -6.27 16.04
C ASP A 82 1.07 -7.51 16.57
N ALA A 83 2.38 -7.58 16.33
CA ALA A 83 3.21 -8.72 16.74
C ALA A 83 3.19 -8.97 18.25
N ARG A 84 2.87 -7.95 19.04
CA ARG A 84 2.76 -8.02 20.50
C ARG A 84 1.32 -8.09 20.98
N GLY A 85 0.36 -8.23 20.08
CA GLY A 85 -1.06 -8.32 20.44
C GLY A 85 -1.70 -7.00 20.85
N GLN A 86 -1.14 -5.85 20.47
CA GLN A 86 -1.58 -4.52 20.91
C GLN A 86 -2.40 -3.79 19.88
N GLY A 87 -3.13 -4.49 19.05
CA GLY A 87 -4.01 -3.87 18.09
C GLY A 87 -4.04 -4.59 16.76
N THR A 88 -4.95 -4.13 15.90
CA THR A 88 -5.16 -4.67 14.57
C THR A 88 -5.19 -3.56 13.55
N ALA A 89 -4.91 -3.91 12.30
CA ALA A 89 -5.06 -3.03 11.16
C ALA A 89 -5.73 -3.78 10.03
N SER A 90 -6.69 -3.16 9.37
CA SER A 90 -7.24 -3.70 8.14
C SER A 90 -7.41 -2.57 7.13
N ALA A 91 -7.20 -2.87 5.86
CA ALA A 91 -7.27 -1.87 4.81
C ALA A 91 -7.80 -2.47 3.52
N THR A 92 -8.64 -1.69 2.85
CA THR A 92 -9.00 -1.92 1.46
C THR A 92 -8.37 -0.80 0.65
N ILE A 93 -7.50 -1.16 -0.28
CA ILE A 93 -6.71 -0.20 -1.06
C ILE A 93 -7.14 -0.29 -2.51
N THR A 94 -7.69 0.79 -3.04
CA THR A 94 -8.12 0.87 -4.43
C THR A 94 -7.17 1.76 -5.21
N SER A 95 -6.53 1.19 -6.23
CA SER A 95 -5.63 1.92 -7.13
C SER A 95 -6.28 2.08 -8.49
N THR A 96 -6.26 3.29 -9.03
CA THR A 96 -6.77 3.59 -10.37
C THR A 96 -5.66 4.28 -11.15
N LEU A 97 -5.35 3.75 -12.33
CA LEU A 97 -4.31 4.27 -13.20
C LEU A 97 -4.93 4.96 -14.41
N SER A 98 -4.36 6.10 -14.79
CA SER A 98 -4.75 6.81 -16.01
C SER A 98 -3.50 7.40 -16.69
N GLU A 99 -3.56 7.50 -18.02
CA GLU A 99 -2.48 8.13 -18.77
C GLU A 99 -2.53 9.64 -18.56
N GLN A 100 -1.36 10.24 -18.34
CA GLN A 100 -1.25 11.68 -18.14
C GLN A 100 0.13 12.16 -18.60
N ASP A 101 0.16 13.08 -19.56
CA ASP A 101 1.38 13.78 -20.02
C ASP A 101 2.53 12.83 -20.36
N GLY A 102 2.23 11.73 -21.04
CA GLY A 102 3.23 10.74 -21.45
C GLY A 102 3.62 9.74 -20.37
N GLY A 103 3.08 9.88 -19.16
CA GLY A 103 3.29 8.95 -18.06
C GLY A 103 1.98 8.40 -17.54
N VAL A 104 1.99 7.95 -16.31
CA VAL A 104 0.82 7.38 -15.64
C VAL A 104 0.56 8.09 -14.33
N HIS A 105 -0.67 8.52 -14.14
CA HIS A 105 -1.17 9.04 -12.88
C HIS A 105 -1.79 7.87 -12.09
N VAL A 106 -1.37 7.71 -10.84
CA VAL A 106 -1.87 6.68 -9.95
C VAL A 106 -2.60 7.35 -8.80
N ARG A 107 -3.87 7.00 -8.64
CA ARG A 107 -4.68 7.45 -7.51
C ARG A 107 -4.91 6.26 -6.58
N VAL A 108 -4.62 6.45 -5.30
CA VAL A 108 -4.73 5.42 -4.28
C VAL A 108 -5.72 5.86 -3.22
N GLU A 109 -6.78 5.11 -3.05
CA GLU A 109 -7.75 5.33 -1.99
C GLU A 109 -7.62 4.19 -0.98
N THR A 110 -7.39 4.54 0.28
CA THR A 110 -7.25 3.55 1.35
C THR A 110 -8.37 3.74 2.35
N ASP A 111 -9.16 2.70 2.54
CA ASP A 111 -10.16 2.65 3.60
C ASP A 111 -9.62 1.73 4.70
N MET A 112 -9.32 2.33 5.83
CA MET A 112 -8.50 1.70 6.87
C MET A 112 -9.22 1.71 8.20
N GLN A 113 -9.09 0.60 8.94
CA GLN A 113 -9.55 0.48 10.32
C GLN A 113 -8.38 0.06 11.20
N LEU A 114 -8.14 0.85 12.22
CA LEU A 114 -7.05 0.62 13.17
C LEU A 114 -7.60 0.47 14.57
N THR A 115 -6.99 -0.41 15.35
CA THR A 115 -7.24 -0.53 16.78
C THR A 115 -5.90 -0.49 17.52
N GLY A 116 -5.95 -0.19 18.82
CA GLY A 116 -4.76 -0.13 19.64
C GLY A 116 -4.10 1.24 19.66
N ARG A 117 -2.80 1.28 19.93
CA ARG A 117 -2.06 2.54 20.15
C ARG A 117 -2.07 3.49 18.96
N VAL A 118 -1.90 2.94 17.74
CA VAL A 118 -1.86 3.77 16.53
C VAL A 118 -3.21 4.42 16.24
N ALA A 119 -4.31 3.82 16.68
CA ALA A 119 -5.65 4.37 16.50
C ALA A 119 -5.88 5.65 17.31
N GLN A 120 -5.08 5.89 18.34
CA GLN A 120 -5.20 7.05 19.20
C GLN A 120 -4.62 8.32 18.60
N PHE A 121 -3.80 8.20 17.55
CA PHE A 121 -3.30 9.36 16.84
C PHE A 121 -4.39 9.99 15.99
N GLY A 122 -4.34 11.30 15.83
CA GLY A 122 -5.32 12.03 15.03
C GLY A 122 -5.16 11.79 13.53
N ARG A 123 -6.21 12.14 12.77
CA ARG A 123 -6.23 11.98 11.32
C ARG A 123 -5.05 12.68 10.62
N GLY A 124 -4.63 13.84 11.13
CA GLY A 124 -3.49 14.58 10.57
C GLY A 124 -2.19 13.76 10.59
N MET A 125 -1.94 13.07 11.69
CA MET A 125 -0.77 12.19 11.81
C MET A 125 -0.85 11.01 10.86
N HIS A 126 -2.00 10.36 10.76
CA HIS A 126 -2.20 9.23 9.85
C HIS A 126 -2.00 9.66 8.40
N LYS A 127 -2.54 10.82 8.03
CA LYS A 127 -2.40 11.38 6.70
C LYS A 127 -0.95 11.69 6.36
N GLU A 128 -0.22 12.27 7.29
CA GLU A 128 1.20 12.60 7.11
C GLU A 128 2.06 11.36 6.91
N VAL A 129 1.84 10.33 7.74
CA VAL A 129 2.58 9.07 7.63
C VAL A 129 2.28 8.37 6.30
N ALA A 130 1.01 8.33 5.90
CA ALA A 130 0.62 7.74 4.62
C ALA A 130 1.25 8.48 3.44
N SER A 131 1.30 9.82 3.48
CA SER A 131 1.93 10.62 2.43
C SER A 131 3.43 10.34 2.31
N LYS A 132 4.12 10.18 3.43
CA LYS A 132 5.54 9.83 3.42
C LYS A 132 5.79 8.44 2.84
N ILE A 133 4.97 7.46 3.20
CA ILE A 133 5.07 6.10 2.67
C ILE A 133 4.83 6.11 1.16
N MET A 134 3.79 6.80 0.70
CA MET A 134 3.47 6.88 -0.72
C MET A 134 4.54 7.62 -1.51
N GLY A 135 5.12 8.68 -0.97
CA GLY A 135 6.22 9.40 -1.60
C GLY A 135 7.45 8.52 -1.82
N ARG A 136 7.84 7.78 -0.82
CA ARG A 136 8.97 6.84 -0.92
C ARG A 136 8.67 5.69 -1.85
N PHE A 137 7.43 5.21 -1.84
CA PHE A 137 6.99 4.16 -2.73
C PHE A 137 7.09 4.61 -4.19
N ALA A 138 6.56 5.79 -4.50
CA ALA A 138 6.63 6.35 -5.85
C ALA A 138 8.07 6.53 -6.32
N ASP A 139 8.93 7.10 -5.48
CA ASP A 139 10.35 7.30 -5.81
C ASP A 139 11.06 5.98 -6.08
N CYS A 140 10.80 4.97 -5.27
CA CYS A 140 11.38 3.65 -5.46
C CYS A 140 10.89 2.99 -6.76
N LEU A 141 9.60 3.10 -7.08
CA LEU A 141 9.05 2.57 -8.32
C LEU A 141 9.75 3.18 -9.54
N GLU A 142 9.92 4.51 -9.56
CA GLU A 142 10.63 5.20 -10.64
C GLU A 142 12.06 4.72 -10.80
N LYS A 143 12.75 4.56 -9.66
CA LYS A 143 14.17 4.26 -9.64
C LYS A 143 14.46 2.80 -9.95
N GLU A 144 13.63 1.88 -9.44
CA GLU A 144 13.92 0.45 -9.49
C GLU A 144 13.14 -0.33 -10.54
N LEU A 145 11.93 0.13 -10.91
CA LEU A 145 11.05 -0.61 -11.80
C LEU A 145 10.74 0.10 -13.12
N PHE A 146 10.90 1.39 -13.17
CA PHE A 146 10.59 2.20 -14.35
C PHE A 146 11.78 3.11 -14.72
#